data_06186a2d7d5c64197d1c8a70da8e2467
#
_entry.id   06186a2d7d5c64197d1c8a70da8e2467
#
_cell.length_a   1.000
_cell.length_b   1.000
_cell.length_c   1.000
_cell.angle_alpha   90.00
_cell.angle_beta   90.00
_cell.angle_gamma   90.00
#
_symmetry.space_group_name_H-M   'P 1'
#
loop_
_entity.id
_entity.type
_entity.pdbx_description
1 polymer ?
#
loop_
_entity_poly.entity_id
_entity_poly.type
_entity_poly.pdbx_seq_one_letter_code
_entity_poly.pdbx_strand_id
1 'polypeptide(L)'
;TEFYSMEDECEKIEQEIRTKYGGRIKAAYGCSLGGSFVSLLIQRKRIHIDHGIIGSSDMDEAGSFMAKLQSSIIVPIMYKMVHTGKLPKFMQKKINEADKSKKEMIDGFLNMFGIEQGGNSWITKQSVYNQFYSDLVTKVQHGIDVPGTTIHVFYATKMGEKYEKRYCTYFKNPDIRRHNMQHEELFCCHSAEWVKEVKKAVEGDRQ
;
A
#
# COMPACT_ATOMS: atom_id res chain seq x y z
N THR A 1 -10.61 8.08 -14.67
CA THR A 1 -10.16 9.35 -14.05
C THR A 1 -8.64 9.28 -13.92
N GLU A 2 -7.93 10.34 -14.24
CA GLU A 2 -6.47 10.39 -14.12
C GLU A 2 -6.06 10.58 -12.66
N PHE A 3 -4.99 9.91 -12.24
CA PHE A 3 -4.37 10.12 -10.93
C PHE A 3 -3.47 11.36 -11.00
N TYR A 4 -3.71 12.35 -10.16
CA TYR A 4 -2.92 13.58 -10.12
C TYR A 4 -1.91 13.58 -8.97
N SER A 5 -2.37 13.40 -7.73
CA SER A 5 -1.52 13.31 -6.55
C SER A 5 -2.19 12.48 -5.44
N MET A 6 -1.41 12.09 -4.44
CA MET A 6 -1.97 11.44 -3.25
C MET A 6 -2.93 12.34 -2.49
N GLU A 7 -2.63 13.64 -2.42
CA GLU A 7 -3.48 14.62 -1.76
C GLU A 7 -4.84 14.73 -2.45
N ASP A 8 -4.88 14.80 -3.80
CA ASP A 8 -6.12 14.84 -4.59
C ASP A 8 -6.96 13.59 -4.36
N GLU A 9 -6.32 12.42 -4.35
CA GLU A 9 -7.05 11.16 -4.10
C GLU A 9 -7.56 11.09 -2.66
N CYS A 10 -6.77 11.54 -1.67
CA CYS A 10 -7.25 11.66 -0.31
C CYS A 10 -8.46 12.58 -0.20
N GLU A 11 -8.49 13.71 -0.90
CA GLU A 11 -9.64 14.63 -0.90
C GLU A 11 -10.91 13.98 -1.46
N LYS A 12 -10.78 13.22 -2.54
CA LYS A 12 -11.89 12.45 -3.12
C LYS A 12 -12.41 11.39 -2.15
N ILE A 13 -11.50 10.62 -1.53
CA ILE A 13 -11.83 9.60 -0.53
C ILE A 13 -12.52 10.25 0.68
N GLU A 14 -11.98 11.35 1.20
CA GLU A 14 -12.54 12.09 2.32
C GLU A 14 -13.95 12.62 1.99
N GLN A 15 -14.15 13.16 0.79
CA GLN A 15 -15.46 13.63 0.33
C GLN A 15 -16.47 12.48 0.24
N GLU A 16 -16.07 11.34 -0.31
CA GLU A 16 -16.90 10.15 -0.41
C GLU A 16 -17.32 9.65 0.98
N ILE A 17 -16.37 9.55 1.91
CA ILE A 17 -16.62 9.10 3.28
C ILE A 17 -17.52 10.09 4.02
N ARG A 18 -17.35 11.40 3.83
CA ARG A 18 -18.25 12.40 4.43
C ARG A 18 -19.67 12.27 3.87
N THR A 19 -19.79 12.10 2.57
CA THR A 19 -21.09 12.06 1.90
C THR A 19 -21.87 10.79 2.23
N LYS A 20 -21.21 9.63 2.21
CA LYS A 20 -21.88 8.33 2.38
C LYS A 20 -21.92 7.82 3.82
N TYR A 21 -20.95 8.20 4.63
CA TYR A 21 -20.76 7.63 5.97
C TYR A 21 -20.68 8.68 7.07
N GLY A 22 -21.07 9.93 6.79
CA GLY A 22 -21.08 10.99 7.80
C GLY A 22 -19.69 11.36 8.33
N GLY A 23 -18.64 11.10 7.57
CA GLY A 23 -17.25 11.46 7.92
C GLY A 23 -16.54 10.45 8.85
N ARG A 24 -17.13 9.28 9.14
CA ARG A 24 -16.53 8.26 9.99
C ARG A 24 -16.66 6.87 9.37
N ILE A 25 -15.58 6.10 9.40
CA ILE A 25 -15.58 4.69 8.99
C ILE A 25 -14.91 3.83 10.07
N LYS A 26 -15.37 2.59 10.17
CA LYS A 26 -14.86 1.62 11.15
C LYS A 26 -13.40 1.25 10.89
N ALA A 27 -13.04 0.95 9.64
CA ALA A 27 -11.69 0.56 9.28
C ALA A 27 -11.30 1.03 7.88
N ALA A 28 -10.02 1.29 7.69
CA ALA A 28 -9.38 1.45 6.39
C ALA A 28 -8.14 0.55 6.33
N TYR A 29 -8.01 -0.24 5.27
CA TYR A 29 -6.84 -1.06 4.99
C TYR A 29 -6.10 -0.51 3.77
N GLY A 30 -4.79 -0.42 3.87
CA GLY A 30 -3.93 -0.06 2.76
C GLY A 30 -2.68 -0.92 2.71
N CYS A 31 -2.40 -1.52 1.55
CA CYS A 31 -1.24 -2.35 1.30
C CYS A 31 -0.22 -1.58 0.45
N SER A 32 1.06 -1.69 0.74
CA SER A 32 2.13 -0.96 0.04
C SER A 32 1.83 0.55 -0.02
N LEU A 33 1.73 1.15 -1.22
CA LEU A 33 1.28 2.53 -1.43
C LEU A 33 -0.03 2.84 -0.69
N GLY A 34 -0.96 1.88 -0.60
CA GLY A 34 -2.21 2.04 0.15
C GLY A 34 -2.00 2.34 1.63
N GLY A 35 -0.91 1.85 2.22
CA GLY A 35 -0.53 2.17 3.59
C GLY A 35 -0.16 3.64 3.77
N SER A 36 0.54 4.23 2.80
CA SER A 36 0.81 5.68 2.76
C SER A 36 -0.49 6.48 2.67
N PHE A 37 -1.49 6.03 1.86
CA PHE A 37 -2.81 6.67 1.79
C PHE A 37 -3.56 6.63 3.12
N VAL A 38 -3.63 5.46 3.78
CA VAL A 38 -4.30 5.34 5.09
C VAL A 38 -3.64 6.25 6.11
N SER A 39 -2.31 6.29 6.14
CA SER A 39 -1.53 7.16 7.02
C SER A 39 -1.83 8.64 6.77
N LEU A 40 -1.88 9.04 5.49
CA LEU A 40 -2.19 10.40 5.08
C LEU A 40 -3.62 10.79 5.46
N LEU A 41 -4.62 9.94 5.25
CA LEU A 41 -6.00 10.18 5.66
C LEU A 41 -6.13 10.38 7.17
N ILE A 42 -5.43 9.55 7.96
CA ILE A 42 -5.45 9.66 9.44
C ILE A 42 -4.80 10.96 9.89
N GLN A 43 -3.62 11.32 9.38
CA GLN A 43 -2.91 12.55 9.80
C GLN A 43 -3.67 13.84 9.41
N ARG A 44 -4.42 13.82 8.31
CA ARG A 44 -5.22 14.97 7.84
C ARG A 44 -6.42 15.28 8.75
N LYS A 45 -6.93 14.29 9.49
CA LYS A 45 -8.03 14.45 10.47
C LYS A 45 -9.31 15.05 9.89
N ARG A 46 -9.52 14.95 8.57
CA ARG A 46 -10.73 15.47 7.88
C ARG A 46 -11.90 14.50 7.91
N ILE A 47 -11.59 13.24 8.23
CA ILE A 47 -12.52 12.14 8.51
C ILE A 47 -12.02 11.40 9.73
N HIS A 48 -12.85 10.56 10.34
CA HIS A 48 -12.45 9.68 11.44
C HIS A 48 -12.40 8.22 10.98
N ILE A 49 -11.28 7.55 11.28
CA ILE A 49 -11.04 6.13 10.99
C ILE A 49 -10.78 5.46 12.33
N ASP A 50 -11.68 4.54 12.77
CA ASP A 50 -11.50 3.87 14.06
C ASP A 50 -10.27 2.95 14.06
N HIS A 51 -10.04 2.20 12.96
CA HIS A 51 -8.94 1.28 12.79
C HIS A 51 -8.20 1.54 11.47
N GLY A 52 -7.01 2.12 11.52
CA GLY A 52 -6.13 2.24 10.36
C GLY A 52 -5.24 1.00 10.25
N ILE A 53 -5.32 0.25 9.16
CA ILE A 53 -4.55 -0.98 8.98
C ILE A 53 -3.54 -0.78 7.86
N ILE A 54 -2.26 -0.81 8.20
CA ILE A 54 -1.14 -0.61 7.29
C ILE A 54 -0.56 -1.98 6.93
N GLY A 55 -0.72 -2.40 5.68
CA GLY A 55 -0.19 -3.67 5.18
C GLY A 55 1.10 -3.49 4.40
N SER A 56 2.20 -4.00 4.91
CA SER A 56 3.49 -4.10 4.21
C SER A 56 3.93 -2.83 3.45
N SER A 57 3.61 -1.64 3.97
CA SER A 57 4.04 -0.37 3.38
C SER A 57 5.52 -0.11 3.68
N ASP A 58 6.27 0.34 2.71
CA ASP A 58 7.66 0.77 2.90
C ASP A 58 7.76 2.20 3.44
N MET A 59 6.75 3.02 3.16
CA MET A 59 6.68 4.44 3.57
C MET A 59 7.99 5.18 3.23
N ASP A 60 8.55 4.90 2.06
CA ASP A 60 9.78 5.54 1.59
C ASP A 60 9.51 6.99 1.21
N GLU A 61 10.40 7.88 1.63
CA GLU A 61 10.39 9.28 1.24
C GLU A 61 11.66 9.63 0.47
N ALA A 62 11.52 10.46 -0.54
CA ALA A 62 12.65 10.97 -1.31
C ALA A 62 12.49 12.48 -1.57
N GLY A 63 13.63 13.17 -1.67
CA GLY A 63 13.60 14.55 -2.15
C GLY A 63 13.15 14.62 -3.62
N SER A 64 12.53 15.73 -4.01
CA SER A 64 11.91 15.91 -5.35
C SER A 64 12.82 15.55 -6.52
N PHE A 65 14.12 15.81 -6.42
CA PHE A 65 15.08 15.44 -7.48
C PHE A 65 15.23 13.91 -7.61
N MET A 66 15.43 13.22 -6.48
CA MET A 66 15.56 11.77 -6.46
C MET A 66 14.25 11.07 -6.85
N ALA A 67 13.12 11.60 -6.40
CA ALA A 67 11.79 11.11 -6.78
C ALA A 67 11.58 11.20 -8.30
N LYS A 68 11.93 12.33 -8.93
CA LYS A 68 11.88 12.49 -10.40
C LYS A 68 12.77 11.48 -11.11
N LEU A 69 14.01 11.30 -10.64
CA LEU A 69 14.94 10.36 -11.25
C LEU A 69 14.43 8.91 -11.14
N GLN A 70 14.02 8.48 -9.94
CA GLN A 70 13.48 7.14 -9.71
C GLN A 70 12.22 6.89 -10.53
N SER A 71 11.27 7.82 -10.54
CA SER A 71 10.04 7.70 -11.33
C SER A 71 10.34 7.61 -12.82
N SER A 72 11.29 8.39 -13.33
CA SER A 72 11.67 8.35 -14.75
C SER A 72 12.24 7.00 -15.19
N ILE A 73 12.86 6.25 -14.28
CA ILE A 73 13.42 4.92 -14.55
C ILE A 73 12.35 3.82 -14.40
N ILE A 74 11.56 3.89 -13.33
CA ILE A 74 10.61 2.82 -12.96
C ILE A 74 9.34 2.88 -13.79
N VAL A 75 8.80 4.08 -14.04
CA VAL A 75 7.51 4.28 -14.70
C VAL A 75 7.42 3.66 -16.10
N PRO A 76 8.40 3.78 -17.01
CA PRO A 76 8.30 3.12 -18.30
C PRO A 76 8.12 1.60 -18.21
N ILE A 77 8.76 0.97 -17.24
CA ILE A 77 8.69 -0.48 -16.99
C ILE A 77 7.32 -0.84 -16.42
N MET A 78 6.91 -0.16 -15.37
CA MET A 78 5.63 -0.40 -14.68
C MET A 78 4.44 -0.09 -15.60
N TYR A 79 4.48 1.05 -16.31
CA TYR A 79 3.43 1.39 -17.27
C TYR A 79 3.26 0.30 -18.33
N LYS A 80 4.37 -0.14 -18.95
CA LYS A 80 4.29 -1.20 -19.96
C LYS A 80 3.68 -2.47 -19.38
N MET A 81 4.09 -2.86 -18.20
CA MET A 81 3.59 -4.06 -17.51
C MET A 81 2.09 -3.95 -17.22
N VAL A 82 1.67 -2.88 -16.55
CA VAL A 82 0.27 -2.67 -16.14
C VAL A 82 -0.65 -2.43 -17.34
N HIS A 83 -0.18 -1.67 -18.35
CA HIS A 83 -0.99 -1.32 -19.51
C HIS A 83 -1.16 -2.48 -20.51
N THR A 84 -0.11 -3.30 -20.72
CA THR A 84 -0.12 -4.36 -21.72
C THR A 84 -0.25 -5.77 -21.17
N GLY A 85 -0.17 -5.96 -19.86
CA GLY A 85 -0.11 -7.28 -19.24
C GLY A 85 1.18 -8.06 -19.53
N LYS A 86 2.22 -7.42 -20.06
CA LYS A 86 3.46 -8.10 -20.47
C LYS A 86 4.61 -7.77 -19.53
N LEU A 87 5.15 -8.82 -18.90
CA LEU A 87 6.34 -8.71 -18.07
C LEU A 87 7.62 -8.50 -18.90
N PRO A 88 8.56 -7.65 -18.45
CA PRO A 88 9.89 -7.55 -19.03
C PRO A 88 10.63 -8.89 -19.01
N LYS A 89 11.42 -9.19 -20.05
CA LYS A 89 12.17 -10.46 -20.16
C LYS A 89 13.06 -10.77 -18.95
N PHE A 90 13.70 -9.76 -18.36
CA PHE A 90 14.53 -9.95 -17.17
C PHE A 90 13.71 -10.36 -15.93
N MET A 91 12.47 -9.87 -15.80
CA MET A 91 11.56 -10.29 -14.73
C MET A 91 11.07 -11.72 -14.96
N GLN A 92 10.67 -12.06 -16.20
CA GLN A 92 10.29 -13.43 -16.57
C GLN A 92 11.41 -14.44 -16.22
N LYS A 93 12.67 -14.10 -16.54
CA LYS A 93 13.81 -14.93 -16.17
C LYS A 93 13.93 -15.14 -14.67
N LYS A 94 13.84 -14.05 -13.88
CA LYS A 94 13.89 -14.13 -12.41
C LYS A 94 12.73 -14.95 -11.82
N ILE A 95 11.53 -14.86 -12.41
CA ILE A 95 10.37 -15.64 -11.99
C ILE A 95 10.61 -17.13 -12.30
N ASN A 96 11.12 -17.45 -13.46
CA ASN A 96 11.42 -18.84 -13.84
C ASN A 96 12.45 -19.50 -12.92
N GLU A 97 13.43 -18.72 -12.45
CA GLU A 97 14.49 -19.18 -11.53
C GLU A 97 14.06 -19.16 -10.05
N ALA A 98 12.90 -18.59 -9.71
CA ALA A 98 12.42 -18.50 -8.33
C ALA A 98 11.91 -19.85 -7.82
N ASP A 99 11.99 -20.05 -6.50
CA ASP A 99 11.34 -21.18 -5.84
C ASP A 99 9.81 -21.12 -5.91
N LYS A 100 9.15 -22.22 -5.54
CA LYS A 100 7.70 -22.34 -5.64
C LYS A 100 6.95 -21.26 -4.85
N SER A 101 7.34 -20.99 -3.61
CA SER A 101 6.68 -20.00 -2.75
C SER A 101 6.78 -18.58 -3.34
N LYS A 102 7.94 -18.24 -3.88
CA LYS A 102 8.16 -16.94 -4.52
C LYS A 102 7.40 -16.80 -5.83
N LYS A 103 7.23 -17.89 -6.60
CA LYS A 103 6.37 -17.90 -7.79
C LYS A 103 4.92 -17.64 -7.41
N GLU A 104 4.38 -18.37 -6.45
CA GLU A 104 3.00 -18.20 -5.98
C GLU A 104 2.73 -16.75 -5.50
N MET A 105 3.70 -16.14 -4.79
CA MET A 105 3.60 -14.74 -4.38
C MET A 105 3.57 -13.79 -5.58
N ILE A 106 4.44 -14.00 -6.57
CA ILE A 106 4.50 -13.15 -7.77
C ILE A 106 3.22 -13.30 -8.59
N ASP A 107 2.72 -14.53 -8.78
CA ASP A 107 1.48 -14.81 -9.51
C ASP A 107 0.30 -14.14 -8.80
N GLY A 108 0.21 -14.23 -7.47
CA GLY A 108 -0.80 -13.53 -6.68
C GLY A 108 -0.76 -12.01 -6.88
N PHE A 109 0.44 -11.44 -6.88
CA PHE A 109 0.65 -10.01 -7.13
C PHE A 109 0.24 -9.61 -8.57
N LEU A 110 0.68 -10.36 -9.58
CA LEU A 110 0.34 -10.10 -10.97
C LEU A 110 -1.17 -10.19 -11.22
N ASN A 111 -1.82 -11.15 -10.58
CA ASN A 111 -3.27 -11.34 -10.65
C ASN A 111 -4.03 -10.15 -10.03
N MET A 112 -3.58 -9.66 -8.88
CA MET A 112 -4.16 -8.50 -8.21
C MET A 112 -4.13 -7.24 -9.11
N PHE A 113 -3.07 -7.06 -9.88
CA PHE A 113 -2.95 -5.94 -10.83
C PHE A 113 -3.60 -6.20 -12.20
N GLY A 114 -4.23 -7.35 -12.40
CA GLY A 114 -4.84 -7.71 -13.68
C GLY A 114 -3.85 -7.91 -14.82
N ILE A 115 -2.56 -8.11 -14.51
CA ILE A 115 -1.49 -8.22 -15.51
C ILE A 115 -1.67 -9.51 -16.32
N GLU A 116 -2.01 -10.62 -15.68
CA GLU A 116 -2.27 -11.89 -16.36
C GLU A 116 -3.52 -11.88 -17.24
N GLN A 117 -4.45 -10.95 -16.98
CA GLN A 117 -5.69 -10.76 -17.71
C GLN A 117 -5.55 -9.83 -18.93
N GLY A 118 -4.32 -9.48 -19.31
CA GLY A 118 -4.03 -8.63 -20.46
C GLY A 118 -3.75 -7.17 -20.13
N GLY A 119 -3.65 -6.84 -18.84
CA GLY A 119 -3.34 -5.48 -18.37
C GLY A 119 -4.56 -4.55 -18.38
N ASN A 120 -4.29 -3.27 -18.11
CA ASN A 120 -5.29 -2.23 -17.93
C ASN A 120 -5.05 -1.10 -18.96
N SER A 121 -5.58 -1.24 -20.15
CA SER A 121 -5.35 -0.30 -21.26
C SER A 121 -5.84 1.14 -21.01
N TRP A 122 -6.73 1.32 -20.03
CA TRP A 122 -7.25 2.64 -19.62
C TRP A 122 -6.29 3.43 -18.73
N ILE A 123 -5.24 2.80 -18.18
CA ILE A 123 -4.25 3.48 -17.34
C ILE A 123 -3.31 4.29 -18.23
N THR A 124 -3.14 5.58 -17.92
CA THR A 124 -2.21 6.46 -18.62
C THR A 124 -0.82 6.38 -18.02
N LYS A 125 0.20 6.63 -18.85
CA LYS A 125 1.58 6.73 -18.36
C LYS A 125 1.75 7.87 -17.36
N GLN A 126 1.00 8.95 -17.54
CA GLN A 126 1.02 10.11 -16.65
C GLN A 126 0.47 9.72 -15.26
N SER A 127 -0.64 8.97 -15.19
CA SER A 127 -1.18 8.47 -13.91
C SER A 127 -0.17 7.60 -13.18
N VAL A 128 0.52 6.68 -13.88
CA VAL A 128 1.57 5.85 -13.26
C VAL A 128 2.73 6.72 -12.76
N TYR A 129 3.15 7.72 -13.54
CA TYR A 129 4.21 8.65 -13.12
C TYR A 129 3.78 9.45 -11.88
N ASN A 130 2.61 10.03 -11.90
CA ASN A 130 2.09 10.84 -10.80
C ASN A 130 1.96 10.02 -9.52
N GLN A 131 1.53 8.76 -9.63
CA GLN A 131 1.42 7.84 -8.50
C GLN A 131 2.79 7.56 -7.86
N PHE A 132 3.78 7.13 -8.64
CA PHE A 132 5.13 6.87 -8.12
C PHE A 132 5.81 8.11 -7.58
N TYR A 133 5.73 9.22 -8.32
CA TYR A 133 6.32 10.48 -7.88
C TYR A 133 5.68 11.00 -6.60
N SER A 134 4.35 11.01 -6.55
CA SER A 134 3.60 11.51 -5.40
C SER A 134 3.85 10.68 -4.14
N ASP A 135 3.94 9.36 -4.25
CA ASP A 135 4.27 8.48 -3.12
C ASP A 135 5.62 8.85 -2.49
N LEU A 136 6.62 9.14 -3.31
CA LEU A 136 7.97 9.47 -2.84
C LEU A 136 8.09 10.89 -2.24
N VAL A 137 7.24 11.83 -2.64
CA VAL A 137 7.36 13.23 -2.20
C VAL A 137 6.32 13.65 -1.17
N THR A 138 5.22 12.89 -1.03
CA THR A 138 4.15 13.19 -0.07
C THR A 138 4.62 12.82 1.33
N LYS A 139 4.65 13.82 2.22
CA LYS A 139 5.15 13.63 3.57
C LYS A 139 4.10 13.05 4.51
N VAL A 140 4.42 11.91 5.08
CA VAL A 140 3.70 11.37 6.24
C VAL A 140 4.40 11.86 7.52
N GLN A 141 3.64 12.44 8.45
CA GLN A 141 4.18 12.98 9.69
C GLN A 141 4.71 11.86 10.60
N HIS A 142 5.73 12.19 11.39
CA HIS A 142 6.19 11.29 12.45
C HIS A 142 5.30 11.40 13.68
N GLY A 143 5.15 10.29 14.41
CA GLY A 143 4.42 10.26 15.67
C GLY A 143 2.91 10.47 15.52
N ILE A 144 2.30 10.01 14.43
CA ILE A 144 0.85 10.09 14.21
C ILE A 144 0.14 9.46 15.41
N ASP A 145 -0.71 10.27 16.07
CA ASP A 145 -1.53 9.91 17.20
C ASP A 145 -2.87 10.67 17.09
N VAL A 146 -3.93 9.94 16.81
CA VAL A 146 -5.26 10.53 16.64
C VAL A 146 -6.20 9.89 17.66
N PRO A 147 -6.80 10.66 18.57
CA PRO A 147 -7.72 10.14 19.58
C PRO A 147 -8.85 9.32 18.94
N GLY A 148 -9.08 8.11 19.45
CA GLY A 148 -10.10 7.21 18.93
C GLY A 148 -9.72 6.43 17.67
N THR A 149 -8.50 6.59 17.16
CA THR A 149 -7.94 5.80 16.06
C THR A 149 -6.90 4.82 16.60
N THR A 150 -7.05 3.56 16.29
CA THR A 150 -6.02 2.53 16.53
C THR A 150 -5.31 2.21 15.22
N ILE A 151 -3.98 2.22 15.23
CA ILE A 151 -3.18 1.87 14.07
C ILE A 151 -2.63 0.46 14.23
N HIS A 152 -2.97 -0.41 13.29
CA HIS A 152 -2.48 -1.76 13.18
C HIS A 152 -1.50 -1.85 12.01
N VAL A 153 -0.37 -2.53 12.20
CA VAL A 153 0.61 -2.75 11.14
C VAL A 153 0.76 -4.24 10.89
N PHE A 154 0.38 -4.70 9.71
CA PHE A 154 0.63 -6.09 9.27
C PHE A 154 2.02 -6.14 8.63
N TYR A 155 3.01 -6.36 9.48
CA TYR A 155 4.42 -6.29 9.11
C TYR A 155 4.93 -7.61 8.54
N ALA A 156 5.32 -7.61 7.27
CA ALA A 156 6.00 -8.72 6.61
C ALA A 156 7.48 -8.73 7.00
N THR A 157 7.90 -9.65 7.88
CA THR A 157 9.25 -9.61 8.49
C THR A 157 10.39 -9.81 7.49
N LYS A 158 10.11 -10.47 6.35
CA LYS A 158 11.11 -10.64 5.28
C LYS A 158 11.45 -9.34 4.53
N MET A 159 10.73 -8.24 4.76
CA MET A 159 11.14 -6.91 4.30
C MET A 159 12.39 -6.41 5.04
N GLY A 160 12.59 -6.83 6.29
CA GLY A 160 13.74 -6.47 7.12
C GLY A 160 13.42 -5.51 8.26
N GLU A 161 14.18 -5.59 9.35
CA GLU A 161 13.95 -4.86 10.61
C GLU A 161 13.88 -3.33 10.49
N LYS A 162 14.50 -2.75 9.46
CA LYS A 162 14.45 -1.30 9.22
C LYS A 162 13.01 -0.78 9.05
N TYR A 163 12.11 -1.60 8.50
CA TYR A 163 10.72 -1.22 8.27
C TYR A 163 9.91 -1.22 9.57
N GLU A 164 10.15 -2.18 10.46
CA GLU A 164 9.51 -2.18 11.78
C GLU A 164 9.88 -0.92 12.57
N LYS A 165 11.17 -0.56 12.60
CA LYS A 165 11.64 0.68 13.23
C LYS A 165 10.98 1.92 12.62
N ARG A 166 10.77 1.91 11.31
CA ARG A 166 10.11 2.98 10.57
C ARG A 166 8.66 3.13 11.02
N TYR A 167 7.89 2.05 11.15
CA TYR A 167 6.52 2.11 11.66
C TYR A 167 6.45 2.73 13.06
N CYS A 168 7.37 2.38 13.95
CA CYS A 168 7.47 3.01 15.27
C CYS A 168 7.86 4.50 15.21
N THR A 169 8.44 4.97 14.12
CA THR A 169 8.73 6.39 13.91
C THR A 169 7.50 7.15 13.42
N TYR A 170 6.76 6.57 12.48
CA TYR A 170 5.57 7.21 11.92
C TYR A 170 4.37 7.17 12.84
N PHE A 171 4.21 6.11 13.64
CA PHE A 171 3.03 5.93 14.48
C PHE A 171 3.39 5.85 15.94
N LYS A 172 2.58 6.51 16.78
CA LYS A 172 2.70 6.39 18.23
C LYS A 172 1.98 5.14 18.70
N ASN A 173 2.72 4.21 19.31
CA ASN A 173 2.20 2.94 19.85
C ASN A 173 1.38 2.11 18.84
N PRO A 174 1.89 1.80 17.63
CA PRO A 174 1.17 0.97 16.69
C PRO A 174 1.07 -0.49 17.19
N ASP A 175 -0.07 -1.15 16.94
CA ASP A 175 -0.21 -2.61 17.10
C ASP A 175 0.47 -3.33 15.94
N ILE A 176 1.72 -3.78 16.14
CA ILE A 176 2.53 -4.43 15.10
C ILE A 176 2.33 -5.94 15.14
N ARG A 177 1.66 -6.48 14.13
CA ARG A 177 1.45 -7.90 13.90
C ARG A 177 2.45 -8.43 12.89
N ARG A 178 3.34 -9.31 13.36
CA ARG A 178 4.47 -9.81 12.57
C ARG A 178 4.09 -11.08 11.82
N HIS A 179 4.27 -11.07 10.51
CA HIS A 179 4.06 -12.23 9.62
C HIS A 179 5.40 -12.61 8.96
N ASN A 180 5.79 -13.88 9.06
CA ASN A 180 7.03 -14.36 8.41
C ASN A 180 6.82 -14.55 6.90
N MET A 181 6.51 -13.46 6.22
CA MET A 181 6.11 -13.38 4.82
C MET A 181 6.91 -12.31 4.07
N GLN A 182 6.84 -12.35 2.75
CA GLN A 182 7.35 -11.30 1.86
C GLN A 182 6.39 -10.10 1.83
N HIS A 183 6.85 -9.02 1.22
CA HIS A 183 6.03 -7.84 0.93
C HIS A 183 4.72 -8.24 0.23
N GLU A 184 3.58 -7.83 0.80
CA GLU A 184 2.21 -8.10 0.32
C GLU A 184 1.74 -9.57 0.26
N GLU A 185 2.59 -10.53 0.60
CA GLU A 185 2.27 -11.97 0.52
C GLU A 185 1.01 -12.33 1.31
N LEU A 186 0.81 -11.75 2.49
CA LEU A 186 -0.38 -11.99 3.31
C LEU A 186 -1.67 -11.62 2.55
N PHE A 187 -1.69 -10.45 1.91
CA PHE A 187 -2.86 -9.96 1.19
C PHE A 187 -3.10 -10.71 -0.13
N CYS A 188 -2.03 -10.88 -0.94
CA CYS A 188 -2.14 -11.44 -2.28
C CYS A 188 -2.34 -12.96 -2.30
N CYS A 189 -1.77 -13.69 -1.32
CA CYS A 189 -1.70 -15.14 -1.37
C CYS A 189 -2.45 -15.85 -0.25
N HIS A 190 -2.71 -15.16 0.87
CA HIS A 190 -3.30 -15.77 2.08
C HIS A 190 -4.57 -15.05 2.51
N SER A 191 -5.53 -14.89 1.59
CA SER A 191 -6.75 -14.09 1.80
C SER A 191 -7.57 -14.50 3.04
N ALA A 192 -7.66 -15.79 3.33
CA ALA A 192 -8.36 -16.28 4.52
C ALA A 192 -7.66 -15.87 5.83
N GLU A 193 -6.34 -15.92 5.86
CA GLU A 193 -5.54 -15.46 7.00
C GLU A 193 -5.61 -13.93 7.11
N TRP A 194 -5.50 -13.21 6.00
CA TRP A 194 -5.67 -11.77 5.96
C TRP A 194 -7.02 -11.33 6.53
N VAL A 195 -8.14 -11.96 6.13
CA VAL A 195 -9.48 -11.68 6.66
C VAL A 195 -9.53 -11.92 8.17
N LYS A 196 -8.91 -13.02 8.65
CA LYS A 196 -8.84 -13.32 10.09
C LYS A 196 -8.08 -12.24 10.86
N GLU A 197 -6.94 -11.80 10.35
CA GLU A 197 -6.14 -10.75 10.98
C GLU A 197 -6.85 -9.38 10.97
N VAL A 198 -7.55 -9.03 9.88
CA VAL A 198 -8.37 -7.81 9.82
C VAL A 198 -9.50 -7.87 10.85
N LYS A 199 -10.21 -9.00 10.96
CA LYS A 199 -11.26 -9.17 11.98
C LYS A 199 -10.72 -9.01 13.39
N LYS A 200 -9.60 -9.64 13.72
CA LYS A 200 -8.95 -9.48 15.04
C LYS A 200 -8.54 -8.02 15.30
N ALA A 201 -8.01 -7.31 14.28
CA ALA A 201 -7.65 -5.91 14.41
C ALA A 201 -8.86 -5.03 14.74
N VAL A 202 -10.00 -5.29 14.09
CA VAL A 202 -11.21 -4.45 14.19
C VAL A 202 -12.12 -4.82 15.36
N GLU A 203 -12.16 -6.10 15.74
CA GLU A 203 -13.08 -6.61 16.76
C GLU A 203 -12.40 -6.90 18.11
N GLY A 204 -11.07 -6.87 18.13
CA GLY A 204 -10.26 -7.38 19.24
C GLY A 204 -10.18 -8.92 19.22
N ASP A 205 -9.27 -9.45 20.00
CA ASP A 205 -9.22 -10.90 20.25
C ASP A 205 -10.44 -11.26 21.13
N ARG A 206 -11.58 -11.58 20.50
CA ARG A 206 -12.67 -12.22 21.26
C ARG A 206 -12.19 -13.62 21.62
N GLN A 207 -11.86 -13.78 22.90
CA GLN A 207 -11.65 -15.09 23.54
C GLN A 207 -12.93 -15.92 23.50
#